data_27883a95a6670ac3f2ea16fb03d1d8e4
#
_entry.id   27883a95a6670ac3f2ea16fb03d1d8e4
#
_cell.length_a   1.000
_cell.length_b   1.000
_cell.length_c   1.000
_cell.angle_alpha   90.00
_cell.angle_beta   90.00
_cell.angle_gamma   90.00
#
_symmetry.space_group_name_H-M   'P 1'
#
loop_
_entity.id
_entity.type
_entity.pdbx_description
1 polymer ?
#
loop_
_entity_poly.entity_id
_entity_poly.type
_entity_poly.pdbx_seq_one_letter_code
_entity_poly.pdbx_strand_id
1 'polypeptide(L)'
;TGKILITADQINFGYTSSCLWKSPLNIQVRSGDRIHITGNNGSGKTTLVKLLLGELKPAAGTITRADFSYLYIDQECSVLDPGLTVFEQTERFNASHLAEHELKSILNRYLFPYETWDKPCFCLSGGEKIRLLFCCLMIGNNAPDVFILDEPTNNLDIQSVEIITAAIKSYRGTVLLISHDHY
;
A
#
# COMPACT_ATOMS: atom_id res chain seq x y z
N THR A 1 22.10 5.94 4.65
CA THR A 1 21.38 7.00 3.87
C THR A 1 20.82 6.35 2.61
N GLY A 2 19.50 6.20 2.53
CA GLY A 2 18.81 5.59 1.38
C GLY A 2 18.95 6.45 0.10
N LYS A 3 18.85 5.78 -1.07
CA LYS A 3 18.76 6.45 -2.38
C LYS A 3 17.54 7.37 -2.39
N ILE A 4 17.68 8.57 -2.96
CA ILE A 4 16.56 9.48 -3.18
C ILE A 4 15.65 8.88 -4.29
N LEU A 5 14.38 8.70 -3.97
CA LEU A 5 13.37 8.20 -4.89
C LEU A 5 12.58 9.33 -5.54
N ILE A 6 12.16 10.32 -4.74
CA ILE A 6 11.33 11.45 -5.18
C ILE A 6 11.85 12.73 -4.53
N THR A 7 11.96 13.78 -5.32
CA THR A 7 12.16 15.14 -4.84
C THR A 7 11.07 16.02 -5.43
N ALA A 8 10.26 16.62 -4.56
CA ALA A 8 9.23 17.60 -4.93
C ALA A 8 9.66 18.96 -4.36
N ASP A 9 9.80 19.94 -5.24
CA ASP A 9 10.27 21.27 -4.90
C ASP A 9 9.25 22.33 -5.25
N GLN A 10 8.79 23.06 -4.23
CA GLN A 10 7.80 24.15 -4.31
C GLN A 10 6.54 23.77 -5.09
N ILE A 11 6.04 22.55 -4.90
CA ILE A 11 4.87 22.06 -5.64
C ILE A 11 3.58 22.59 -5.07
N ASN A 12 2.64 22.87 -5.96
CA ASN A 12 1.23 23.10 -5.66
C ASN A 12 0.35 22.54 -6.78
N PHE A 13 -0.93 22.41 -6.51
CA PHE A 13 -1.91 21.91 -7.44
C PHE A 13 -3.24 22.64 -7.27
N GLY A 14 -4.03 22.74 -8.33
CA GLY A 14 -5.36 23.31 -8.29
C GLY A 14 -6.20 22.77 -9.43
N TYR A 15 -7.46 22.46 -9.16
CA TYR A 15 -8.43 22.03 -10.16
C TYR A 15 -9.09 23.24 -10.86
N THR A 16 -8.97 24.43 -10.25
CA THR A 16 -9.50 25.71 -10.74
C THR A 16 -8.47 26.79 -10.48
N SER A 17 -8.90 28.05 -10.45
CA SER A 17 -8.04 29.22 -10.19
C SER A 17 -7.43 29.28 -8.77
N SER A 18 -7.79 28.38 -7.87
CA SER A 18 -7.27 28.37 -6.49
C SER A 18 -6.29 27.22 -6.27
N CYS A 19 -5.20 27.50 -5.56
CA CYS A 19 -4.26 26.47 -5.14
C CYS A 19 -4.85 25.58 -4.02
N LEU A 20 -4.54 24.28 -4.07
CA LEU A 20 -5.03 23.32 -3.09
C LEU A 20 -4.38 23.54 -1.71
N TRP A 21 -3.10 23.91 -1.68
CA TRP A 21 -2.37 24.17 -0.45
C TRP A 21 -2.03 25.66 -0.32
N LYS A 22 -2.18 26.18 0.89
CA LYS A 22 -1.89 27.60 1.20
C LYS A 22 -0.44 27.97 0.94
N SER A 23 0.47 27.03 1.14
CA SER A 23 1.90 27.18 0.89
C SER A 23 2.39 26.04 0.00
N PRO A 24 3.35 26.29 -0.89
CA PRO A 24 3.97 25.23 -1.70
C PRO A 24 4.61 24.18 -0.82
N LEU A 25 4.60 22.93 -1.27
CA LEU A 25 5.16 21.80 -0.55
C LEU A 25 6.55 21.44 -1.06
N ASN A 26 7.44 21.11 -0.12
CA ASN A 26 8.75 20.55 -0.37
C ASN A 26 8.83 19.18 0.28
N ILE A 27 9.04 18.14 -0.52
CA ILE A 27 9.02 16.76 -0.05
C ILE A 27 10.20 16.01 -0.67
N GLN A 28 10.92 15.24 0.15
CA GLN A 28 11.90 14.29 -0.34
C GLN A 28 11.60 12.92 0.23
N VAL A 29 11.53 11.93 -0.64
CA VAL A 29 11.29 10.52 -0.30
C VAL A 29 12.55 9.72 -0.62
N ARG A 30 13.05 8.99 0.37
CA ARG A 30 14.22 8.13 0.24
C ARG A 30 13.85 6.65 0.39
N SER A 31 14.66 5.80 -0.17
CA SER A 31 14.53 4.36 0.02
C SER A 31 14.64 4.01 1.51
N GLY A 32 13.66 3.28 2.01
CA GLY A 32 13.53 2.89 3.41
C GLY A 32 12.74 3.86 4.30
N ASP A 33 12.28 4.99 3.77
CA ASP A 33 11.48 5.94 4.55
C ASP A 33 10.12 5.35 4.95
N ARG A 34 9.63 5.82 6.09
CA ARG A 34 8.27 5.60 6.59
C ARG A 34 7.60 6.96 6.71
N ILE A 35 6.75 7.29 5.74
CA ILE A 35 6.12 8.61 5.64
C ILE A 35 4.63 8.47 5.93
N HIS A 36 4.14 9.27 6.87
CA HIS A 36 2.73 9.34 7.21
C HIS A 36 2.15 10.66 6.66
N ILE A 37 1.17 10.53 5.77
CA ILE A 37 0.43 11.66 5.19
C ILE A 37 -0.90 11.75 5.90
N THR A 38 -1.06 12.78 6.71
CA THR A 38 -2.28 13.01 7.51
C THR A 38 -3.00 14.28 7.07
N GLY A 39 -4.27 14.35 7.37
CA GLY A 39 -5.10 15.51 7.11
C GLY A 39 -6.58 15.17 6.94
N ASN A 40 -7.41 16.19 7.01
CA ASN A 40 -8.86 16.06 6.83
C ASN A 40 -9.24 15.59 5.42
N ASN A 41 -10.44 15.07 5.27
CA ASN A 41 -11.03 14.80 3.96
C ASN A 41 -11.00 16.05 3.08
N GLY A 42 -10.56 15.88 1.82
CA GLY A 42 -10.43 16.99 0.89
C GLY A 42 -9.20 17.87 1.07
N SER A 43 -8.27 17.52 1.98
CA SER A 43 -7.00 18.26 2.15
C SER A 43 -5.99 18.04 1.03
N GLY A 44 -6.27 17.12 0.10
CA GLY A 44 -5.42 16.84 -1.04
C GLY A 44 -4.41 15.69 -0.84
N LYS A 45 -4.61 14.81 0.14
CA LYS A 45 -3.72 13.66 0.39
C LYS A 45 -3.58 12.76 -0.84
N THR A 46 -4.70 12.35 -1.42
CA THR A 46 -4.72 11.52 -2.64
C THR A 46 -4.10 12.24 -3.82
N THR A 47 -4.38 13.52 -3.98
CA THR A 47 -3.77 14.36 -5.03
C THR A 47 -2.26 14.44 -4.87
N LEU A 48 -1.78 14.62 -3.64
CA LEU A 48 -0.33 14.64 -3.35
C LEU A 48 0.32 13.33 -3.77
N VAL A 49 -0.26 12.19 -3.40
CA VAL A 49 0.29 10.87 -3.78
C VAL A 49 0.31 10.70 -5.29
N LYS A 50 -0.75 11.07 -6.01
CA LYS A 50 -0.79 11.03 -7.48
C LYS A 50 0.26 11.91 -8.13
N LEU A 51 0.55 13.08 -7.56
CA LEU A 51 1.64 13.95 -7.99
C LEU A 51 3.00 13.27 -7.77
N LEU A 52 3.23 12.71 -6.59
CA LEU A 52 4.47 12.00 -6.26
C LEU A 52 4.71 10.77 -7.15
N LEU A 53 3.65 10.05 -7.50
CA LEU A 53 3.71 8.88 -8.41
C LEU A 53 3.79 9.27 -9.90
N GLY A 54 3.50 10.53 -10.24
CA GLY A 54 3.53 11.03 -11.62
C GLY A 54 2.27 10.80 -12.43
N GLU A 55 1.20 10.43 -11.78
CA GLU A 55 -0.11 10.31 -12.40
C GLU A 55 -0.73 11.68 -12.69
N LEU A 56 -0.33 12.70 -11.93
CA LEU A 56 -0.69 14.10 -12.12
C LEU A 56 0.56 14.96 -12.28
N LYS A 57 0.43 16.09 -12.99
CA LYS A 57 1.48 17.11 -13.09
C LYS A 57 1.19 18.23 -12.10
N PRO A 58 2.20 18.76 -11.38
CA PRO A 58 2.00 19.91 -10.51
C PRO A 58 1.65 21.16 -11.34
N ALA A 59 0.79 22.02 -10.79
CA ALA A 59 0.48 23.32 -11.40
C ALA A 59 1.62 24.33 -11.15
N ALA A 60 2.40 24.13 -10.10
CA ALA A 60 3.58 24.92 -9.76
C ALA A 60 4.65 24.00 -9.18
N GLY A 61 5.91 24.42 -9.28
CA GLY A 61 7.05 23.65 -8.80
C GLY A 61 7.46 22.48 -9.71
N THR A 62 8.36 21.64 -9.23
CA THR A 62 8.92 20.52 -9.98
C THR A 62 8.95 19.26 -9.15
N ILE A 63 8.80 18.10 -9.80
CA ILE A 63 8.96 16.79 -9.19
C ILE A 63 9.96 15.99 -10.03
N THR A 64 11.01 15.52 -9.36
CA THR A 64 11.99 14.60 -9.96
C THR A 64 11.83 13.22 -9.32
N ARG A 65 11.78 12.17 -10.13
CA ARG A 65 11.63 10.79 -9.69
C ARG A 65 12.73 9.91 -10.25
N ALA A 66 13.26 9.03 -9.40
CA ALA A 66 14.05 7.90 -9.86
C ALA A 66 13.12 6.80 -10.40
N ASP A 67 13.69 5.81 -11.07
CA ASP A 67 12.98 4.57 -11.40
C ASP A 67 12.78 3.74 -10.13
N PHE A 68 11.52 3.41 -9.83
CA PHE A 68 11.12 2.52 -8.74
C PHE A 68 9.77 1.87 -9.03
N SER A 69 9.58 0.67 -8.50
CA SER A 69 8.28 -0.02 -8.51
C SER A 69 7.45 0.39 -7.29
N TYR A 70 6.15 0.47 -7.46
CA TYR A 70 5.24 0.76 -6.35
C TYR A 70 3.97 -0.08 -6.40
N LEU A 71 3.35 -0.26 -5.25
CA LEU A 71 2.03 -0.86 -5.11
C LEU A 71 1.14 0.07 -4.29
N TYR A 72 0.04 0.48 -4.88
CA TYR A 72 -1.01 1.24 -4.21
C TYR A 72 -2.07 0.28 -3.67
N ILE A 73 -2.23 0.27 -2.35
CA ILE A 73 -3.21 -0.56 -1.65
C ILE A 73 -4.34 0.34 -1.19
N ASP A 74 -5.46 0.25 -1.90
CA ASP A 74 -6.69 0.96 -1.58
C ASP A 74 -7.52 0.20 -0.52
N GLN A 75 -8.58 0.82 -0.05
CA GLN A 75 -9.48 0.22 0.94
C GLN A 75 -10.13 -1.08 0.46
N GLU A 76 -10.36 -1.21 -0.84
CA GLU A 76 -11.00 -2.38 -1.47
C GLU A 76 -10.03 -3.51 -1.80
N CYS A 77 -8.72 -3.27 -1.65
CA CYS A 77 -7.66 -4.20 -2.07
C CYS A 77 -7.85 -4.71 -3.49
N SER A 78 -8.05 -3.80 -4.44
CA SER A 78 -8.32 -4.12 -5.86
C SER A 78 -7.19 -4.88 -6.56
N VAL A 79 -6.05 -5.04 -5.93
CA VAL A 79 -4.94 -5.91 -6.37
C VAL A 79 -5.34 -7.40 -6.31
N LEU A 80 -6.24 -7.77 -5.38
CA LEU A 80 -6.76 -9.14 -5.29
C LEU A 80 -7.84 -9.36 -6.35
N ASP A 81 -7.84 -10.54 -6.96
CA ASP A 81 -8.91 -10.96 -7.86
C ASP A 81 -10.11 -11.45 -7.04
N PRO A 82 -11.26 -10.76 -7.09
CA PRO A 82 -12.41 -11.14 -6.29
C PRO A 82 -13.00 -12.51 -6.64
N GLY A 83 -12.78 -12.98 -7.87
CA GLY A 83 -13.31 -14.25 -8.38
C GLY A 83 -12.50 -15.47 -7.96
N LEU A 84 -11.27 -15.29 -7.49
CA LEU A 84 -10.42 -16.39 -7.02
C LEU A 84 -10.71 -16.72 -5.55
N THR A 85 -10.48 -17.98 -5.19
CA THR A 85 -10.46 -18.39 -3.77
C THR A 85 -9.20 -17.89 -3.07
N VAL A 86 -9.22 -17.93 -1.75
CA VAL A 86 -8.05 -17.57 -0.93
C VAL A 86 -6.81 -18.36 -1.36
N PHE A 87 -6.96 -19.66 -1.59
CA PHE A 87 -5.85 -20.51 -1.99
C PHE A 87 -5.38 -20.20 -3.43
N GLU A 88 -6.30 -20.12 -4.40
CA GLU A 88 -5.98 -19.78 -5.80
C GLU A 88 -5.27 -18.42 -5.90
N GLN A 89 -5.66 -17.46 -5.06
CA GLN A 89 -4.99 -16.16 -5.01
C GLN A 89 -3.52 -16.30 -4.61
N THR A 90 -3.20 -17.18 -3.64
CA THR A 90 -1.80 -17.44 -3.25
C THR A 90 -1.01 -18.15 -4.34
N GLU A 91 -1.64 -19.10 -5.05
CA GLU A 91 -1.00 -19.78 -6.18
C GLU A 91 -0.64 -18.80 -7.30
N ARG A 92 -1.51 -17.81 -7.58
CA ARG A 92 -1.24 -16.76 -8.57
C ARG A 92 0.02 -15.94 -8.26
N PHE A 93 0.34 -15.75 -6.99
CA PHE A 93 1.54 -15.04 -6.53
C PHE A 93 2.75 -15.96 -6.33
N ASN A 94 2.62 -17.25 -6.52
CA ASN A 94 3.66 -18.25 -6.23
C ASN A 94 4.75 -18.31 -7.31
N ALA A 95 5.45 -17.21 -7.53
CA ALA A 95 6.56 -17.13 -8.47
C ALA A 95 7.78 -17.98 -8.05
N SER A 96 7.89 -18.28 -6.76
CA SER A 96 8.99 -19.08 -6.20
C SER A 96 8.74 -20.60 -6.28
N HIS A 97 7.59 -21.02 -6.84
CA HIS A 97 7.20 -22.44 -6.96
C HIS A 97 7.22 -23.18 -5.64
N LEU A 98 6.76 -22.55 -4.57
CA LEU A 98 6.58 -23.23 -3.28
C LEU A 98 5.59 -24.39 -3.43
N ALA A 99 5.82 -25.47 -2.70
CA ALA A 99 4.90 -26.58 -2.67
C ALA A 99 3.58 -26.23 -1.96
N GLU A 100 2.52 -26.95 -2.27
CA GLU A 100 1.18 -26.68 -1.71
C GLU A 100 1.17 -26.63 -0.17
N HIS A 101 1.89 -27.54 0.47
CA HIS A 101 1.96 -27.57 1.95
C HIS A 101 2.68 -26.33 2.53
N GLU A 102 3.62 -25.75 1.79
CA GLU A 102 4.31 -24.52 2.18
C GLU A 102 3.36 -23.32 2.07
N LEU A 103 2.59 -23.21 0.97
CA LEU A 103 1.55 -22.20 0.81
C LEU A 103 0.52 -22.26 1.93
N LYS A 104 0.06 -23.47 2.24
CA LYS A 104 -0.91 -23.74 3.33
C LYS A 104 -0.34 -23.33 4.69
N SER A 105 0.93 -23.62 4.94
CA SER A 105 1.62 -23.20 6.17
C SER A 105 1.71 -21.68 6.29
N ILE A 106 1.99 -20.99 5.19
CA ILE A 106 2.04 -19.51 5.18
C ILE A 106 0.64 -18.93 5.40
N LEU A 107 -0.39 -19.45 4.73
CA LEU A 107 -1.78 -19.03 4.93
C LEU A 107 -2.21 -19.13 6.40
N ASN A 108 -1.89 -20.24 7.06
CA ASN A 108 -2.19 -20.43 8.49
C ASN A 108 -1.51 -19.36 9.36
N ARG A 109 -0.27 -18.97 9.07
CA ARG A 109 0.41 -17.88 9.77
C ARG A 109 -0.25 -16.53 9.59
N TYR A 110 -0.93 -16.32 8.47
CA TYR A 110 -1.73 -15.13 8.18
C TYR A 110 -3.19 -15.26 8.61
N LEU A 111 -3.51 -16.22 9.48
CA LEU A 111 -4.83 -16.48 10.04
C LEU A 111 -5.88 -16.88 8.98
N PHE A 112 -5.47 -17.65 7.98
CA PHE A 112 -6.35 -18.32 7.04
C PHE A 112 -6.31 -19.83 7.30
N PRO A 113 -7.18 -20.36 8.21
CA PRO A 113 -7.27 -21.77 8.47
C PRO A 113 -7.91 -22.52 7.28
N TYR A 114 -7.79 -23.85 7.30
CA TYR A 114 -8.25 -24.74 6.24
C TYR A 114 -9.65 -24.42 5.71
N GLU A 115 -10.58 -24.11 6.59
CA GLU A 115 -11.99 -23.85 6.26
C GLU A 115 -12.16 -22.57 5.41
N THR A 116 -11.15 -21.74 5.33
CA THR A 116 -11.20 -20.46 4.59
C THR A 116 -10.56 -20.56 3.21
N TRP A 117 -9.83 -21.63 2.89
CA TRP A 117 -9.03 -21.68 1.67
C TRP A 117 -9.85 -21.68 0.37
N ASP A 118 -11.03 -22.30 0.41
CA ASP A 118 -11.96 -22.33 -0.73
C ASP A 118 -12.95 -21.15 -0.73
N LYS A 119 -12.81 -20.22 0.22
CA LYS A 119 -13.65 -19.02 0.31
C LYS A 119 -13.27 -18.05 -0.81
N PRO A 120 -14.22 -17.56 -1.62
CA PRO A 120 -13.94 -16.56 -2.64
C PRO A 120 -13.46 -15.24 -2.03
N CYS A 121 -12.51 -14.57 -2.66
CA CYS A 121 -11.94 -13.31 -2.15
C CYS A 121 -12.98 -12.20 -1.98
N PHE A 122 -14.05 -12.18 -2.81
CA PHE A 122 -15.13 -11.19 -2.64
C PHE A 122 -15.92 -11.35 -1.34
N CYS A 123 -15.87 -12.53 -0.70
CA CYS A 123 -16.52 -12.80 0.59
C CYS A 123 -15.66 -12.37 1.80
N LEU A 124 -14.42 -11.92 1.58
CA LEU A 124 -13.51 -11.51 2.65
C LEU A 124 -13.87 -10.12 3.18
N SER A 125 -13.70 -9.93 4.49
CA SER A 125 -13.73 -8.59 5.09
C SER A 125 -12.54 -7.75 4.61
N GLY A 126 -12.58 -6.44 4.82
CA GLY A 126 -11.47 -5.55 4.49
C GLY A 126 -10.16 -5.96 5.15
N GLY A 127 -10.18 -6.34 6.43
CA GLY A 127 -9.02 -6.83 7.16
C GLY A 127 -8.50 -8.17 6.64
N GLU A 128 -9.39 -9.09 6.31
CA GLU A 128 -9.02 -10.36 5.68
C GLU A 128 -8.37 -10.15 4.31
N LYS A 129 -8.91 -9.24 3.50
CA LYS A 129 -8.33 -8.89 2.18
C LYS A 129 -6.90 -8.36 2.32
N ILE A 130 -6.67 -7.41 3.23
CA ILE A 130 -5.33 -6.86 3.47
C ILE A 130 -4.37 -7.95 3.98
N ARG A 131 -4.80 -8.80 4.92
CA ARG A 131 -3.98 -9.93 5.39
C ARG A 131 -3.60 -10.87 4.25
N LEU A 132 -4.57 -11.22 3.39
CA LEU A 132 -4.34 -12.07 2.23
C LEU A 132 -3.36 -11.41 1.26
N LEU A 133 -3.48 -10.12 1.01
CA LEU A 133 -2.57 -9.40 0.14
C LEU A 133 -1.13 -9.45 0.67
N PHE A 134 -0.90 -9.19 1.94
CA PHE A 134 0.44 -9.30 2.54
C PHE A 134 0.97 -10.73 2.52
N CYS A 135 0.11 -11.73 2.74
CA CYS A 135 0.45 -13.14 2.57
C CYS A 135 0.94 -13.43 1.13
N CYS A 136 0.20 -12.97 0.13
CA CYS A 136 0.56 -13.13 -1.28
C CYS A 136 1.88 -12.44 -1.64
N LEU A 137 2.13 -11.25 -1.13
CA LEU A 137 3.38 -10.52 -1.36
C LEU A 137 4.58 -11.22 -0.72
N MET A 138 4.40 -11.82 0.45
CA MET A 138 5.44 -12.66 1.07
C MET A 138 5.74 -13.90 0.22
N ILE A 139 4.71 -14.59 -0.28
CA ILE A 139 4.84 -15.77 -1.14
C ILE A 139 5.54 -15.40 -2.45
N GLY A 140 5.17 -14.29 -3.05
CA GLY A 140 5.72 -13.82 -4.32
C GLY A 140 7.20 -13.44 -4.25
N ASN A 141 7.71 -13.14 -3.07
CA ASN A 141 9.09 -12.67 -2.83
C ASN A 141 9.53 -11.56 -3.82
N ASN A 142 8.58 -10.77 -4.28
CA ASN A 142 8.76 -9.73 -5.31
C ASN A 142 8.09 -8.42 -4.82
N ALA A 143 8.52 -7.99 -3.63
CA ALA A 143 8.01 -6.77 -3.02
C ALA A 143 8.39 -5.54 -3.85
N PRO A 144 7.48 -4.57 -4.06
CA PRO A 144 7.79 -3.32 -4.72
C PRO A 144 8.76 -2.48 -3.88
N ASP A 145 9.37 -1.46 -4.50
CA ASP A 145 10.24 -0.52 -3.79
C ASP A 145 9.46 0.39 -2.83
N VAL A 146 8.21 0.68 -3.17
CA VAL A 146 7.33 1.57 -2.41
C VAL A 146 5.95 0.94 -2.21
N PHE A 147 5.50 0.84 -0.96
CA PHE A 147 4.12 0.59 -0.61
C PHE A 147 3.38 1.88 -0.30
N ILE A 148 2.20 2.04 -0.88
CA ILE A 148 1.28 3.12 -0.54
C ILE A 148 0.04 2.49 0.05
N LEU A 149 -0.22 2.78 1.32
CA LEU A 149 -1.34 2.26 2.07
C LEU A 149 -2.34 3.39 2.30
N ASP A 150 -3.51 3.31 1.67
CA ASP A 150 -4.56 4.31 1.79
C ASP A 150 -5.60 3.85 2.83
N GLU A 151 -5.55 4.47 4.00
CA GLU A 151 -6.42 4.21 5.15
C GLU A 151 -6.52 2.71 5.55
N PRO A 152 -5.38 2.02 5.71
CA PRO A 152 -5.37 0.57 5.87
C PRO A 152 -5.99 0.08 7.17
N THR A 153 -6.15 0.95 8.16
CA THR A 153 -6.62 0.58 9.52
C THR A 153 -8.11 0.80 9.74
N ASN A 154 -8.83 1.36 8.76
CA ASN A 154 -10.27 1.54 8.87
C ASN A 154 -10.99 0.18 8.94
N ASN A 155 -11.70 -0.05 10.04
CA ASN A 155 -12.48 -1.26 10.29
C ASN A 155 -11.67 -2.58 10.35
N LEU A 156 -10.40 -2.52 10.72
CA LEU A 156 -9.59 -3.71 10.95
C LEU A 156 -9.75 -4.24 12.37
N ASP A 157 -9.79 -5.56 12.51
CA ASP A 157 -9.65 -6.23 13.80
C ASP A 157 -8.20 -6.13 14.32
N ILE A 158 -8.03 -6.29 15.61
CA ILE A 158 -6.72 -6.14 16.29
C ILE A 158 -5.69 -7.10 15.71
N GLN A 159 -6.08 -8.35 15.42
CA GLN A 159 -5.16 -9.35 14.89
C GLN A 159 -4.66 -8.99 13.49
N SER A 160 -5.54 -8.46 12.63
CA SER A 160 -5.15 -7.96 11.30
C SER A 160 -4.17 -6.78 11.42
N VAL A 161 -4.41 -5.85 12.33
CA VAL A 161 -3.49 -4.72 12.59
C VAL A 161 -2.11 -5.22 13.03
N GLU A 162 -2.04 -6.19 13.93
CA GLU A 162 -0.77 -6.76 14.40
C GLU A 162 0.02 -7.42 13.27
N ILE A 163 -0.64 -8.23 12.44
CA ILE A 163 0.00 -8.90 11.30
C ILE A 163 0.51 -7.90 10.27
N ILE A 164 -0.30 -6.92 9.90
CA ILE A 164 0.08 -5.88 8.93
C ILE A 164 1.24 -5.04 9.49
N THR A 165 1.19 -4.67 10.75
CA THR A 165 2.25 -3.91 11.42
C THR A 165 3.57 -4.70 11.42
N ALA A 166 3.53 -5.98 11.73
CA ALA A 166 4.71 -6.85 11.69
C ALA A 166 5.28 -6.96 10.27
N ALA A 167 4.41 -7.13 9.27
CA ALA A 167 4.81 -7.20 7.86
C ALA A 167 5.48 -5.89 7.40
N ILE A 168 4.90 -4.74 7.74
CA ILE A 168 5.46 -3.42 7.42
C ILE A 168 6.81 -3.20 8.12
N LYS A 169 6.96 -3.62 9.38
CA LYS A 169 8.23 -3.51 10.11
C LYS A 169 9.34 -4.34 9.50
N SER A 170 9.03 -5.53 9.00
CA SER A 170 10.02 -6.39 8.34
C SER A 170 10.35 -5.97 6.91
N TYR A 171 9.49 -5.18 6.28
CA TYR A 171 9.68 -4.68 4.93
C TYR A 171 10.79 -3.62 4.88
N ARG A 172 11.75 -3.79 3.98
CA ARG A 172 12.93 -2.91 3.87
C ARG A 172 12.75 -1.73 2.92
N GLY A 173 11.71 -1.74 2.10
CA GLY A 173 11.38 -0.66 1.17
C GLY A 173 10.73 0.54 1.85
N THR A 174 10.22 1.45 1.04
CA THR A 174 9.57 2.68 1.47
C THR A 174 8.08 2.48 1.68
N VAL A 175 7.51 3.08 2.71
CA VAL A 175 6.08 3.04 2.98
C VAL A 175 5.53 4.45 3.07
N LEU A 176 4.50 4.74 2.28
CA LEU A 176 3.66 5.93 2.39
C LEU A 176 2.33 5.50 3.00
N LEU A 177 2.02 5.98 4.18
CA LEU A 177 0.77 5.72 4.87
C LEU A 177 -0.12 6.95 4.79
N ILE A 178 -1.32 6.80 4.24
CA ILE A 178 -2.32 7.86 4.17
C ILE A 178 -3.38 7.56 5.21
N SER A 179 -3.67 8.51 6.09
CA SER A 179 -4.75 8.37 7.07
C SER A 179 -5.44 9.68 7.37
N HIS A 180 -6.65 9.59 7.92
CA HIS A 180 -7.29 10.74 8.54
C HIS A 180 -6.61 11.04 9.87
N ASP A 181 -6.42 12.33 10.16
CA ASP A 181 -5.98 12.77 11.48
C ASP A 181 -7.08 12.52 12.51
N HIS A 182 -6.83 11.58 13.37
CA HIS A 182 -7.48 11.53 14.70
C HIS A 182 -6.63 10.68 15.62
N TYR A 183 -5.55 11.26 16.13
CA TYR A 183 -4.98 10.87 17.42
C TYR A 183 -4.43 12.11 18.13
#